data_ce0b2221054da1b2451a8c39d56e28ef
#
_entry.id   ce0b2221054da1b2451a8c39d56e28ef
#
_cell.length_a   1.000
_cell.length_b   1.000
_cell.length_c   1.000
_cell.angle_alpha   90.00
_cell.angle_beta   90.00
_cell.angle_gamma   90.00
#
_symmetry.space_group_name_H-M   'P 1'
#
loop_
_entity.id
_entity.type
_entity.pdbx_description
1 polymer ?
#
loop_
_entity_poly.entity_id
_entity_poly.type
_entity_poly.pdbx_seq_one_letter_code
_entity_poly.pdbx_strand_id
1 'polypeptide(L)'
;MKKSFFATVAALLLLGTGCATSTLKWEKPLPGEKSSSGKRVVWHLEGVSNGIYLFYYIPIVCGHSKRPNRFDYQFFLHWINEKHALRLLNSKLKPLKADAVEDVAVNYKSNGWVGLGIFWSRSFMARGKAVKKSGK
;
A
#
# COMPACT_ATOMS: atom_id res chain seq x y z
N MET A 1 -28.64 3.77 -27.42
CA MET A 1 -28.38 4.29 -26.07
C MET A 1 -27.65 3.31 -25.14
N LYS A 2 -27.93 1.99 -25.12
CA LYS A 2 -27.26 1.02 -24.22
C LYS A 2 -25.73 0.89 -24.44
N LYS A 3 -25.25 0.94 -25.71
CA LYS A 3 -23.81 0.78 -26.03
C LYS A 3 -22.95 1.97 -25.54
N SER A 4 -23.49 3.21 -25.57
CA SER A 4 -22.78 4.40 -25.10
C SER A 4 -22.61 4.40 -23.55
N PHE A 5 -23.61 3.93 -22.83
CA PHE A 5 -23.54 3.82 -21.36
C PHE A 5 -22.45 2.84 -20.91
N PHE A 6 -22.35 1.67 -21.57
CA PHE A 6 -21.30 0.69 -21.26
C PHE A 6 -19.90 1.22 -21.57
N ALA A 7 -19.73 1.93 -22.69
CA ALA A 7 -18.45 2.54 -23.02
C ALA A 7 -18.01 3.62 -22.01
N THR A 8 -18.94 4.43 -21.52
CA THR A 8 -18.65 5.45 -20.51
C THR A 8 -18.30 4.84 -19.17
N VAL A 9 -19.02 3.79 -18.75
CA VAL A 9 -18.71 3.07 -17.51
C VAL A 9 -17.37 2.35 -17.60
N ALA A 10 -17.05 1.74 -18.73
CA ALA A 10 -15.76 1.09 -18.96
C ALA A 10 -14.61 2.10 -18.96
N ALA A 11 -14.78 3.28 -19.57
CA ALA A 11 -13.79 4.36 -19.56
C ALA A 11 -13.56 4.92 -18.15
N LEU A 12 -14.61 5.10 -17.35
CA LEU A 12 -14.53 5.51 -15.95
C LEU A 12 -13.81 4.46 -15.08
N LEU A 13 -14.05 3.18 -15.32
CA LEU A 13 -13.35 2.09 -14.62
C LEU A 13 -11.86 2.06 -15.00
N LEU A 14 -11.51 2.28 -16.26
CA LEU A 14 -10.13 2.32 -16.73
C LEU A 14 -9.35 3.53 -16.16
N LEU A 15 -9.99 4.69 -16.05
CA LEU A 15 -9.37 5.86 -15.43
C LEU A 15 -9.18 5.69 -13.91
N GLY A 16 -10.03 4.91 -13.26
CA GLY A 16 -9.93 4.60 -11.83
C GLY A 16 -8.84 3.58 -11.47
N THR A 17 -8.42 2.74 -12.42
CA THR A 17 -7.43 1.67 -12.14
C THR A 17 -6.04 2.20 -11.79
N GLY A 18 -5.69 3.41 -12.23
CA GLY A 18 -4.43 4.07 -11.84
C GLY A 18 -4.29 4.35 -10.34
N CYS A 19 -5.40 4.33 -9.58
CA CYS A 19 -5.41 4.61 -8.14
C CYS A 19 -5.34 3.35 -7.26
N ALA A 20 -5.51 2.15 -7.82
CA ALA A 20 -5.49 0.89 -7.07
C ALA A 20 -4.10 0.24 -7.16
N THR A 21 -3.14 0.77 -6.43
CA THR A 21 -1.75 0.30 -6.49
C THR A 21 -1.24 -0.06 -5.11
N SER A 22 -0.26 -0.97 -5.06
CA SER A 22 0.58 -1.17 -3.90
C SER A 22 1.99 -0.75 -4.25
N THR A 23 2.51 0.26 -3.55
CA THR A 23 3.85 0.78 -3.76
C THR A 23 4.68 0.59 -2.50
N LEU A 24 5.96 0.33 -2.68
CA LEU A 24 6.93 0.28 -1.61
C LEU A 24 8.14 1.12 -2.02
N LYS A 25 8.48 2.09 -1.21
CA LYS A 25 9.67 2.92 -1.33
C LYS A 25 10.62 2.61 -0.19
N TRP A 26 11.91 2.81 -0.42
CA TRP A 26 12.95 2.69 0.61
C TRP A 26 14.00 3.76 0.39
N GLU A 27 14.47 4.33 1.49
CA GLU A 27 15.47 5.39 1.52
C GLU A 27 16.58 5.04 2.50
N LYS A 28 17.77 5.55 2.25
CA LYS A 28 18.90 5.36 3.17
C LYS A 28 18.69 6.19 4.44
N PRO A 29 18.96 5.63 5.62
CA PRO A 29 18.92 6.38 6.87
C PRO A 29 20.07 7.39 6.96
N LEU A 30 19.95 8.30 7.90
CA LEU A 30 21.05 9.16 8.28
C LEU A 30 22.22 8.35 8.89
N PRO A 31 23.48 8.79 8.70
CA PRO A 31 24.62 8.10 9.29
C PRO A 31 24.48 8.00 10.83
N GLY A 32 24.59 6.77 11.35
CA GLY A 32 24.50 6.51 12.79
C GLY A 32 23.08 6.44 13.35
N GLU A 33 22.04 6.50 12.53
CA GLU A 33 20.67 6.42 13.00
C GLU A 33 20.36 5.08 13.67
N LYS A 34 19.68 5.15 14.83
CA LYS A 34 19.23 3.99 15.59
C LYS A 34 17.69 4.00 15.69
N SER A 35 17.11 2.81 15.80
CA SER A 35 15.69 2.65 16.12
C SER A 35 15.42 2.93 17.60
N SER A 36 14.14 2.97 17.98
CA SER A 36 13.72 3.10 19.39
C SER A 36 14.32 2.01 20.29
N SER A 37 14.58 0.81 19.76
CA SER A 37 15.24 -0.29 20.46
C SER A 37 16.77 -0.22 20.45
N GLY A 38 17.38 0.85 19.92
CA GLY A 38 18.82 1.04 19.82
C GLY A 38 19.52 0.26 18.72
N LYS A 39 18.78 -0.45 17.87
CA LYS A 39 19.36 -1.21 16.74
C LYS A 39 19.71 -0.28 15.58
N ARG A 40 20.72 -0.67 14.80
CA ARG A 40 21.14 0.09 13.63
C ARG A 40 20.06 0.06 12.56
N VAL A 41 19.60 1.24 12.13
CA VAL A 41 18.71 1.41 10.99
C VAL A 41 19.50 1.24 9.71
N VAL A 42 19.00 0.42 8.79
CA VAL A 42 19.62 0.18 7.48
C VAL A 42 18.83 0.82 6.35
N TRP A 43 17.49 0.93 6.51
CA TRP A 43 16.60 1.55 5.52
C TRP A 43 15.36 2.12 6.20
N HIS A 44 14.87 3.25 5.68
CA HIS A 44 13.51 3.71 5.91
C HIS A 44 12.60 3.09 4.87
N LEU A 45 11.49 2.53 5.30
CA LEU A 45 10.50 1.89 4.44
C LEU A 45 9.19 2.67 4.48
N GLU A 46 8.61 2.88 3.30
CA GLU A 46 7.25 3.42 3.16
C GLU A 46 6.46 2.54 2.21
N GLY A 47 5.45 1.87 2.73
CA GLY A 47 4.52 1.05 1.96
C GLY A 47 3.17 1.72 1.86
N VAL A 48 2.64 1.89 0.66
CA VAL A 48 1.30 2.42 0.41
C VAL A 48 0.49 1.38 -0.32
N SER A 49 -0.69 1.09 0.18
CA SER A 49 -1.64 0.20 -0.46
C SER A 49 -2.97 0.93 -0.68
N ASN A 50 -3.36 1.03 -1.94
CA ASN A 50 -4.57 1.72 -2.38
C ASN A 50 -5.57 0.72 -2.96
N GLY A 51 -6.86 1.01 -2.76
CA GLY A 51 -7.94 0.25 -3.38
C GLY A 51 -9.18 1.08 -3.62
N ILE A 52 -10.01 0.61 -4.53
CA ILE A 52 -11.29 1.19 -4.88
C ILE A 52 -12.40 0.26 -4.41
N TYR A 53 -13.39 0.84 -3.76
CA TYR A 53 -14.53 0.17 -3.15
C TYR A 53 -15.84 0.73 -3.70
N LEU A 54 -16.82 -0.15 -3.89
CA LEU A 54 -18.20 0.23 -4.19
C LEU A 54 -18.96 0.37 -2.88
N PHE A 55 -19.75 1.45 -2.73
CA PHE A 55 -20.52 1.75 -1.52
C PHE A 55 -19.71 1.63 -0.22
N TYR A 56 -18.42 2.00 -0.26
CA TYR A 56 -17.52 1.91 0.89
C TYR A 56 -17.12 0.48 1.31
N TYR A 57 -17.90 -0.53 1.02
CA TYR A 57 -17.75 -1.88 1.58
C TYR A 57 -17.21 -2.91 0.58
N ILE A 58 -17.63 -2.86 -0.67
CA ILE A 58 -17.32 -3.90 -1.65
C ILE A 58 -16.00 -3.58 -2.37
N PRO A 59 -14.93 -4.36 -2.18
CA PRO A 59 -13.68 -4.12 -2.89
C PRO A 59 -13.85 -4.41 -4.37
N ILE A 60 -13.57 -3.44 -5.24
CA ILE A 60 -13.57 -3.63 -6.69
C ILE A 60 -12.18 -4.01 -7.16
N VAL A 61 -11.20 -3.16 -6.85
CA VAL A 61 -9.81 -3.31 -7.27
C VAL A 61 -8.89 -2.92 -6.14
N CYS A 62 -7.90 -3.75 -5.86
CA CYS A 62 -6.87 -3.50 -4.86
C CYS A 62 -5.49 -3.81 -5.41
N GLY A 63 -4.47 -3.10 -4.95
CA GLY A 63 -3.08 -3.41 -5.27
C GLY A 63 -2.62 -4.70 -4.57
N HIS A 64 -1.69 -5.42 -5.18
CA HIS A 64 -1.18 -6.69 -4.66
C HIS A 64 -0.08 -6.48 -3.60
N SER A 65 -0.29 -6.97 -2.37
CA SER A 65 0.67 -6.78 -1.26
C SER A 65 1.97 -7.57 -1.38
N LYS A 66 1.96 -8.71 -2.08
CA LYS A 66 3.17 -9.54 -2.25
C LYS A 66 4.06 -9.07 -3.40
N ARG A 67 3.52 -8.27 -4.31
CA ARG A 67 4.22 -7.77 -5.50
C ARG A 67 4.07 -6.25 -5.64
N PRO A 68 4.64 -5.47 -4.71
CA PRO A 68 4.57 -4.02 -4.80
C PRO A 68 5.30 -3.51 -6.04
N ASN A 69 4.93 -2.31 -6.48
CA ASN A 69 5.49 -1.64 -7.65
C ASN A 69 5.26 -2.37 -8.99
N ARG A 70 4.26 -3.24 -9.05
CA ARG A 70 3.78 -3.86 -10.28
C ARG A 70 2.32 -3.49 -10.51
N PHE A 71 1.93 -3.39 -11.77
CA PHE A 71 0.52 -3.28 -12.17
C PHE A 71 -0.14 -4.66 -12.09
N ASP A 72 -0.23 -5.18 -10.88
CA ASP A 72 -0.85 -6.47 -10.58
C ASP A 72 -2.05 -6.20 -9.68
N TYR A 73 -3.23 -6.19 -10.28
CA TYR A 73 -4.47 -5.86 -9.63
C TYR A 73 -5.18 -7.11 -9.14
N GLN A 74 -5.80 -7.01 -7.98
CA GLN A 74 -6.69 -8.04 -7.46
C GLN A 74 -8.12 -7.50 -7.47
N PHE A 75 -9.00 -8.22 -8.15
CA PHE A 75 -10.40 -7.87 -8.24
C PHE A 75 -11.19 -8.68 -7.21
N PHE A 76 -12.07 -8.02 -6.46
CA PHE A 76 -13.01 -8.61 -5.50
C PHE A 76 -12.41 -9.51 -4.40
N LEU A 77 -11.10 -9.58 -4.25
CA LEU A 77 -10.44 -10.59 -3.41
C LEU A 77 -9.88 -10.08 -2.09
N HIS A 78 -9.62 -8.79 -1.94
CA HIS A 78 -8.94 -8.29 -0.73
C HIS A 78 -9.48 -6.97 -0.22
N TRP A 79 -9.74 -6.95 1.08
CA TRP A 79 -9.90 -5.73 1.84
C TRP A 79 -8.51 -5.16 2.16
N ILE A 80 -8.26 -3.93 1.75
CA ILE A 80 -7.08 -3.21 2.18
C ILE A 80 -7.23 -2.89 3.67
N ASN A 81 -6.27 -3.33 4.46
CA ASN A 81 -6.23 -3.12 5.90
C ASN A 81 -4.77 -2.89 6.36
N GLU A 82 -4.62 -2.59 7.64
CA GLU A 82 -3.32 -2.40 8.27
C GLU A 82 -2.37 -3.59 8.04
N LYS A 83 -2.85 -4.82 8.20
CA LYS A 83 -2.06 -6.04 7.97
C LYS A 83 -1.50 -6.11 6.55
N HIS A 84 -2.23 -5.56 5.58
CA HIS A 84 -1.79 -5.48 4.19
C HIS A 84 -0.60 -4.53 4.03
N ALA A 85 -0.68 -3.34 4.62
CA ALA A 85 0.40 -2.38 4.62
C ALA A 85 1.65 -2.91 5.34
N LEU A 86 1.49 -3.59 6.48
CA LEU A 86 2.59 -4.24 7.20
C LEU A 86 3.25 -5.36 6.39
N ARG A 87 2.48 -6.16 5.65
CA ARG A 87 3.03 -7.18 4.76
C ARG A 87 3.88 -6.59 3.63
N LEU A 88 3.52 -5.41 3.13
CA LEU A 88 4.33 -4.69 2.14
C LEU A 88 5.72 -4.37 2.71
N LEU A 89 5.80 -3.80 3.92
CA LEU A 89 7.08 -3.50 4.56
C LEU A 89 7.93 -4.76 4.72
N ASN A 90 7.33 -5.85 5.18
CA ASN A 90 8.03 -7.11 5.41
C ASN A 90 8.47 -7.81 4.11
N SER A 91 7.80 -7.54 2.98
CA SER A 91 8.10 -8.20 1.70
C SER A 91 9.51 -7.94 1.18
N LYS A 92 10.16 -6.86 1.60
CA LYS A 92 11.49 -6.44 1.16
C LYS A 92 12.60 -6.60 2.19
N LEU A 93 12.32 -7.13 3.36
CA LEU A 93 13.36 -7.32 4.39
C LEU A 93 14.52 -8.18 3.90
N LYS A 94 14.23 -9.34 3.28
CA LYS A 94 15.27 -10.25 2.76
C LYS A 94 16.18 -9.58 1.72
N PRO A 95 15.65 -8.97 0.61
CA PRO A 95 16.52 -8.34 -0.39
C PRO A 95 17.28 -7.12 0.15
N LEU A 96 16.75 -6.44 1.18
CA LEU A 96 17.41 -5.30 1.83
C LEU A 96 18.39 -5.71 2.93
N LYS A 97 18.57 -7.03 3.17
CA LYS A 97 19.44 -7.59 4.21
C LYS A 97 19.12 -7.04 5.62
N ALA A 98 17.84 -6.83 5.89
CA ALA A 98 17.31 -6.39 7.17
C ALA A 98 16.62 -7.55 7.88
N ASP A 99 16.68 -7.54 9.22
CA ASP A 99 16.15 -8.64 10.04
C ASP A 99 14.72 -8.39 10.49
N ALA A 100 14.36 -7.12 10.72
CA ALA A 100 13.04 -6.74 11.21
C ALA A 100 12.67 -5.31 10.78
N VAL A 101 11.38 -4.97 10.91
CA VAL A 101 10.89 -3.59 10.83
C VAL A 101 10.50 -3.14 12.23
N GLU A 102 10.98 -1.97 12.62
CA GLU A 102 10.69 -1.31 13.90
C GLU A 102 10.14 0.10 13.67
N ASP A 103 9.68 0.75 14.74
CA ASP A 103 9.11 2.11 14.71
C ASP A 103 8.01 2.24 13.63
N VAL A 104 7.09 1.28 13.59
CA VAL A 104 6.05 1.25 12.56
C VAL A 104 4.94 2.23 12.90
N ALA A 105 4.64 3.12 11.95
CA ALA A 105 3.48 3.99 11.97
C ALA A 105 2.56 3.67 10.78
N VAL A 106 1.26 3.56 11.03
CA VAL A 106 0.25 3.30 10.00
C VAL A 106 -0.74 4.46 9.96
N ASN A 107 -0.94 5.00 8.77
CA ASN A 107 -1.92 6.03 8.48
C ASN A 107 -2.98 5.51 7.52
N TYR A 108 -4.22 5.87 7.79
CA TYR A 108 -5.37 5.54 6.96
C TYR A 108 -5.99 6.79 6.35
N LYS A 109 -6.30 6.73 5.05
CA LYS A 109 -7.10 7.73 4.35
C LYS A 109 -8.25 7.05 3.62
N SER A 110 -9.42 7.65 3.69
CA SER A 110 -10.59 7.24 2.92
C SER A 110 -11.24 8.46 2.33
N ASN A 111 -11.42 8.46 1.02
CA ASN A 111 -12.09 9.55 0.31
C ASN A 111 -13.25 8.99 -0.49
N GLY A 112 -14.45 9.59 -0.32
CA GLY A 112 -15.58 9.35 -1.19
C GLY A 112 -15.27 9.92 -2.58
N TRP A 113 -15.45 9.11 -3.60
CA TRP A 113 -15.14 9.45 -4.96
C TRP A 113 -16.43 9.67 -5.74
N VAL A 114 -16.43 10.73 -6.56
CA VAL A 114 -17.54 11.05 -7.45
C VAL A 114 -18.89 11.26 -6.73
N GLY A 115 -19.22 12.47 -6.45
CA GLY A 115 -20.50 13.15 -6.18
C GLY A 115 -21.71 12.39 -5.62
N LEU A 116 -21.74 11.09 -5.64
CA LEU A 116 -22.84 10.22 -5.24
C LEU A 116 -22.46 9.20 -4.16
N GLY A 117 -21.25 9.21 -3.62
CA GLY A 117 -20.82 8.26 -2.58
C GLY A 117 -20.80 6.79 -3.04
N ILE A 118 -20.85 6.53 -4.35
CA ILE A 118 -20.87 5.17 -4.90
C ILE A 118 -19.49 4.55 -4.87
N PHE A 119 -18.46 5.31 -5.28
CA PHE A 119 -17.07 4.85 -5.31
C PHE A 119 -16.26 5.50 -4.20
N TRP A 120 -15.45 4.69 -3.53
CA TRP A 120 -14.58 5.10 -2.43
C TRP A 120 -13.17 4.63 -2.66
N SER A 121 -12.20 5.52 -2.47
CA SER A 121 -10.81 5.12 -2.40
C SER A 121 -10.41 4.95 -0.94
N ARG A 122 -9.67 3.88 -0.67
CA ARG A 122 -9.02 3.65 0.62
C ARG A 122 -7.52 3.51 0.43
N SER A 123 -6.78 4.14 1.30
CA SER A 123 -5.32 4.09 1.30
C SER A 123 -4.82 3.78 2.70
N PHE A 124 -3.98 2.78 2.83
CA PHE A 124 -3.17 2.53 4.01
C PHE A 124 -1.71 2.81 3.68
N MET A 125 -1.10 3.67 4.46
CA MET A 125 0.31 4.00 4.38
C MET A 125 0.97 3.48 5.66
N ALA A 126 1.95 2.59 5.52
CA ALA A 126 2.79 2.14 6.62
C ALA A 126 4.21 2.65 6.41
N ARG A 127 4.77 3.25 7.44
CA ARG A 127 6.19 3.65 7.51
C ARG A 127 6.87 2.88 8.60
N GLY A 128 8.13 2.53 8.41
CA GLY A 128 8.89 1.82 9.41
C GLY A 128 10.38 1.85 9.12
N LYS A 129 11.18 1.50 10.13
CA LYS A 129 12.63 1.42 10.05
C LYS A 129 13.06 -0.03 9.92
N ALA A 130 13.67 -0.38 8.80
CA ALA A 130 14.30 -1.68 8.64
C ALA A 130 15.62 -1.70 9.42
N VAL A 131 15.72 -2.61 10.36
CA VAL A 131 16.85 -2.71 11.28
C VAL A 131 17.62 -4.01 11.10
N LYS A 132 18.91 -3.96 11.41
CA LYS A 132 19.77 -5.14 11.49
C LYS A 132 20.09 -5.41 12.94
N LYS A 133 19.97 -6.68 13.36
CA LYS A 133 20.48 -7.10 14.66
C LYS A 133 21.99 -6.84 14.68
N SER A 134 22.44 -6.14 15.70
CA SER A 134 23.87 -6.03 15.94
C SER A 134 24.38 -7.46 16.16
N GLY A 135 25.24 -7.96 15.25
CA GLY A 135 25.91 -9.21 15.47
C GLY A 135 26.73 -9.09 16.76
N LYS A 136 26.56 -10.08 17.64
CA LYS A 136 27.54 -10.33 18.69
C LYS A 136 28.82 -10.77 18.06
#